data_57a6a4414fd527d9180a9caa11038a06
#
_entry.id   57a6a4414fd527d9180a9caa11038a06
#
_cell.length_a   1.000
_cell.length_b   1.000
_cell.length_c   1.000
_cell.angle_alpha   90.00
_cell.angle_beta   90.00
_cell.angle_gamma   90.00
#
_symmetry.space_group_name_H-M   'P 1'
#
loop_
_entity.id
_entity.type
_entity.pdbx_description
1 polymer ?
#
loop_
_entity_poly.entity_id
_entity_poly.type
_entity_poly.pdbx_seq_one_letter_code
_entity_poly.pdbx_strand_id
1 'polypeptide(L)'
;MNLTLILTVAPPLLIVAYIIKADKFPEPTSLCISTFLLGCLLCIPAASLNNYFIPDLSYAYLAGFTEESLKFAAIYFYIRKKTDFDEPMDAIVYGTLISLGFATLENFQYVYNAGNPDFIAILRSFTAIPLHACCGIIMGYYFGLYIFKDRNKLNLFKSLFFAISFHATYNYFATRNVLLMFIVLIILISFARKLHKLLKIEQLSKQN
;
A
#
# COMPACT_ATOMS: atom_id res chain seq x y z
N MET A 1 21.06 -10.01 -16.07
CA MET A 1 20.22 -9.59 -14.91
C MET A 1 19.24 -10.71 -14.64
N ASN A 2 19.10 -11.16 -13.41
CA ASN A 2 18.24 -12.31 -13.06
C ASN A 2 16.77 -11.92 -13.29
N LEU A 3 16.00 -12.69 -14.09
CA LEU A 3 14.59 -12.44 -14.39
C LEU A 3 13.74 -12.36 -13.11
N THR A 4 13.98 -13.26 -12.18
CA THR A 4 13.30 -13.29 -10.88
C THR A 4 13.45 -11.96 -10.15
N LEU A 5 14.67 -11.40 -10.12
CA LEU A 5 14.94 -10.10 -9.48
C LEU A 5 14.16 -8.97 -10.16
N ILE A 6 14.12 -8.95 -11.49
CA ILE A 6 13.35 -7.94 -12.24
C ILE A 6 11.87 -8.03 -11.88
N LEU A 7 11.30 -9.23 -11.93
CA LEU A 7 9.88 -9.47 -11.62
C LEU A 7 9.53 -9.15 -10.16
N THR A 8 10.51 -9.29 -9.26
CA THR A 8 10.32 -8.96 -7.85
C THR A 8 10.30 -7.45 -7.59
N VAL A 9 11.17 -6.68 -8.27
CA VAL A 9 11.43 -5.27 -7.94
C VAL A 9 10.76 -4.29 -8.91
N ALA A 10 10.71 -4.61 -10.21
CA ALA A 10 10.21 -3.66 -11.20
C ALA A 10 8.73 -3.29 -11.02
N PRO A 11 7.79 -4.21 -10.73
CA PRO A 11 6.38 -3.88 -10.59
C PRO A 11 6.10 -2.83 -9.50
N PRO A 12 6.59 -2.97 -8.25
CA PRO A 12 6.39 -1.93 -7.25
C PRO A 12 7.02 -0.60 -7.63
N LEU A 13 8.23 -0.59 -8.22
CA LEU A 13 8.90 0.64 -8.66
C LEU A 13 8.17 1.34 -9.81
N LEU A 14 7.55 0.60 -10.73
CA LEU A 14 6.73 1.18 -11.79
C LEU A 14 5.50 1.89 -11.21
N ILE A 15 4.85 1.30 -10.21
CA ILE A 15 3.71 1.95 -9.55
C ILE A 15 4.18 3.17 -8.74
N VAL A 16 5.32 3.09 -8.05
CA VAL A 16 5.94 4.25 -7.38
C VAL A 16 6.16 5.39 -8.37
N ALA A 17 6.79 5.11 -9.51
CA ALA A 17 7.03 6.13 -10.53
C ALA A 17 5.72 6.72 -11.08
N TYR A 18 4.69 5.89 -11.25
CA TYR A 18 3.37 6.34 -11.69
C TYR A 18 2.71 7.28 -10.66
N ILE A 19 2.73 6.94 -9.38
CA ILE A 19 2.09 7.73 -8.32
C ILE A 19 2.81 9.08 -8.14
N ILE A 20 4.15 9.09 -8.08
CA ILE A 20 4.94 10.34 -7.98
C ILE A 20 4.68 11.23 -9.21
N LYS A 21 4.64 10.66 -10.41
CA LYS A 21 4.39 11.43 -11.64
C LYS A 21 2.94 11.91 -11.76
N ALA A 22 2.01 11.26 -11.08
CA ALA A 22 0.60 11.64 -11.11
C ALA A 22 0.30 12.86 -10.23
N ASP A 23 1.16 13.13 -9.27
CA ASP A 23 1.13 14.31 -8.44
C ASP A 23 1.58 15.54 -9.23
N LYS A 24 0.88 16.65 -9.04
CA LYS A 24 1.15 17.90 -9.73
C LYS A 24 2.19 18.75 -9.02
N PHE A 25 2.27 18.64 -7.71
CA PHE A 25 3.21 19.31 -6.86
C PHE A 25 4.17 18.27 -6.25
N PRO A 26 5.19 17.82 -7.04
CA PRO A 26 5.97 16.64 -6.70
C PRO A 26 6.76 16.82 -5.41
N GLU A 27 6.70 15.78 -4.60
CA GLU A 27 7.37 15.69 -3.32
C GLU A 27 8.91 15.62 -3.45
N PRO A 28 9.68 16.10 -2.43
CA PRO A 28 11.12 15.98 -2.42
C PRO A 28 11.58 14.52 -2.59
N THR A 29 12.45 14.28 -3.56
CA THR A 29 12.94 12.92 -3.88
C THR A 29 13.56 12.22 -2.66
N SER A 30 14.27 12.95 -1.80
CA SER A 30 14.84 12.41 -0.57
C SER A 30 13.78 11.90 0.40
N LEU A 31 12.65 12.62 0.52
CA LEU A 31 11.54 12.21 1.37
C LEU A 31 10.78 11.03 0.76
N CYS A 32 10.61 11.01 -0.57
CA CYS A 32 10.04 9.84 -1.27
C CYS A 32 10.87 8.58 -1.04
N ILE A 33 12.20 8.67 -1.20
CA ILE A 33 13.11 7.54 -0.98
C ILE A 33 13.06 7.07 0.49
N SER A 34 13.18 8.00 1.43
CA SER A 34 13.17 7.66 2.87
C SER A 34 11.83 7.05 3.30
N THR A 35 10.71 7.50 2.72
CA THR A 35 9.38 6.96 2.98
C THR A 35 9.23 5.54 2.43
N PHE A 36 9.73 5.30 1.23
CA PHE A 36 9.75 3.94 0.64
C PHE A 36 10.61 2.99 1.48
N LEU A 37 11.82 3.42 1.89
CA LEU A 37 12.71 2.63 2.76
C LEU A 37 12.10 2.38 4.14
N LEU A 38 11.38 3.36 4.70
CA LEU A 38 10.61 3.15 5.93
C LEU A 38 9.58 2.02 5.74
N GLY A 39 8.87 2.01 4.61
CA GLY A 39 7.98 0.91 4.25
C GLY A 39 8.68 -0.45 4.25
N CYS A 40 9.86 -0.55 3.63
CA CYS A 40 10.67 -1.77 3.67
C CYS A 40 10.99 -2.19 5.11
N LEU A 41 11.42 -1.26 5.95
CA LEU A 41 11.76 -1.55 7.35
C LEU A 41 10.57 -2.05 8.17
N LEU A 42 9.35 -1.55 7.89
CA LEU A 42 8.13 -1.99 8.59
C LEU A 42 7.77 -3.47 8.32
N CYS A 43 8.24 -4.05 7.22
CA CYS A 43 8.03 -5.46 6.93
C CYS A 43 8.67 -6.37 8.00
N ILE A 44 9.75 -5.93 8.64
CA ILE A 44 10.46 -6.72 9.69
C ILE A 44 9.58 -6.93 10.94
N PRO A 45 9.10 -5.87 11.62
CA PRO A 45 8.21 -6.06 12.77
C PRO A 45 6.87 -6.70 12.36
N ALA A 46 6.36 -6.44 11.14
CA ALA A 46 5.16 -7.10 10.65
C ALA A 46 5.34 -8.62 10.54
N ALA A 47 6.47 -9.08 9.99
CA ALA A 47 6.78 -10.51 9.92
C ALA A 47 6.84 -11.15 11.32
N SER A 48 7.41 -10.46 12.30
CA SER A 48 7.44 -10.93 13.69
C SER A 48 6.04 -11.04 14.29
N LEU A 49 5.17 -10.03 14.07
CA LEU A 49 3.78 -10.05 14.53
C LEU A 49 2.98 -11.15 13.81
N ASN A 50 3.17 -11.30 12.50
CA ASN A 50 2.50 -12.32 11.71
C ASN A 50 2.90 -13.72 12.20
N ASN A 51 4.16 -13.98 12.47
CA ASN A 51 4.63 -15.25 13.05
C ASN A 51 4.01 -15.56 14.42
N TYR A 52 3.67 -14.53 15.19
CA TYR A 52 3.03 -14.69 16.49
C TYR A 52 1.52 -14.91 16.40
N PHE A 53 0.83 -14.14 15.54
CA PHE A 53 -0.64 -14.13 15.46
C PHE A 53 -1.21 -15.09 14.41
N ILE A 54 -0.41 -15.54 13.44
CA ILE A 54 -0.85 -16.39 12.33
C ILE A 54 -0.24 -17.80 12.47
N PRO A 55 -0.91 -18.70 13.19
CA PRO A 55 -0.37 -20.04 13.44
C PRO A 55 -0.37 -20.92 12.18
N ASP A 56 -1.26 -20.67 11.25
CA ASP A 56 -1.36 -21.37 9.97
C ASP A 56 -2.04 -20.51 8.89
N LEU A 57 -2.04 -21.00 7.65
CA LEU A 57 -2.59 -20.27 6.49
C LEU A 57 -4.08 -19.94 6.60
N SER A 58 -4.85 -20.62 7.44
CA SER A 58 -6.28 -20.32 7.62
C SER A 58 -6.51 -18.97 8.31
N TYR A 59 -5.50 -18.47 9.01
CA TYR A 59 -5.50 -17.18 9.69
C TYR A 59 -4.74 -16.08 8.91
N ALA A 60 -4.35 -16.34 7.65
CA ALA A 60 -3.59 -15.37 6.83
C ALA A 60 -4.28 -13.99 6.70
N TYR A 61 -5.59 -13.89 6.87
CA TYR A 61 -6.33 -12.64 6.88
C TYR A 61 -5.91 -11.69 8.02
N LEU A 62 -5.34 -12.18 9.13
CA LEU A 62 -4.84 -11.36 10.23
C LEU A 62 -3.64 -10.50 9.83
N ALA A 63 -2.89 -10.89 8.77
CA ALA A 63 -1.83 -10.07 8.22
C ALA A 63 -2.34 -8.69 7.77
N GLY A 64 -3.55 -8.62 7.23
CA GLY A 64 -4.17 -7.34 6.89
C GLY A 64 -4.26 -6.39 8.08
N PHE A 65 -4.55 -6.91 9.28
CA PHE A 65 -4.59 -6.09 10.48
C PHE A 65 -3.21 -5.66 10.95
N THR A 66 -2.27 -6.57 11.08
CA THR A 66 -0.92 -6.27 11.60
C THR A 66 -0.17 -5.32 10.69
N GLU A 67 -0.19 -5.57 9.38
CA GLU A 67 0.57 -4.83 8.40
C GLU A 67 0.00 -3.43 8.14
N GLU A 68 -1.32 -3.32 7.91
CA GLU A 68 -1.93 -2.02 7.64
C GLU A 68 -1.91 -1.11 8.87
N SER A 69 -1.97 -1.67 10.09
CA SER A 69 -1.82 -0.89 11.32
C SER A 69 -0.41 -0.29 11.46
N LEU A 70 0.64 -1.04 11.12
CA LEU A 70 2.02 -0.53 11.13
C LEU A 70 2.24 0.56 10.06
N LYS A 71 1.73 0.36 8.84
CA LYS A 71 1.79 1.36 7.76
C LYS A 71 1.04 2.63 8.15
N PHE A 72 -0.16 2.50 8.71
CA PHE A 72 -0.93 3.63 9.24
C PHE A 72 -0.19 4.37 10.36
N ALA A 73 0.42 3.64 11.30
CA ALA A 73 1.19 4.24 12.38
C ALA A 73 2.37 5.07 11.84
N ALA A 74 3.07 4.61 10.79
CA ALA A 74 4.15 5.36 10.15
C ALA A 74 3.64 6.66 9.51
N ILE A 75 2.50 6.64 8.81
CA ILE A 75 1.90 7.86 8.28
C ILE A 75 1.50 8.79 9.41
N TYR A 76 0.80 8.27 10.41
CA TYR A 76 0.24 9.06 11.50
C TYR A 76 1.29 9.67 12.43
N PHE A 77 2.33 8.94 12.80
CA PHE A 77 3.31 9.40 13.79
C PHE A 77 4.54 10.05 13.18
N TYR A 78 4.90 9.72 11.93
CA TYR A 78 6.12 10.18 11.30
C TYR A 78 5.85 11.09 10.09
N ILE A 79 5.15 10.62 9.05
CA ILE A 79 5.00 11.37 7.79
C ILE A 79 4.23 12.67 7.99
N ARG A 80 3.12 12.67 8.70
CA ARG A 80 2.30 13.87 8.91
C ARG A 80 3.01 15.04 9.60
N LYS A 81 4.20 14.82 10.14
CA LYS A 81 5.01 15.85 10.81
C LYS A 81 6.04 16.49 9.87
N LYS A 82 6.14 16.02 8.64
CA LYS A 82 7.04 16.59 7.64
C LYS A 82 6.48 17.91 7.14
N THR A 83 7.38 18.86 6.85
CA THR A 83 7.01 20.16 6.29
C THR A 83 6.39 20.05 4.91
N ASP A 84 6.90 19.09 4.14
CA ASP A 84 6.47 18.82 2.78
C ASP A 84 5.18 17.94 2.73
N PHE A 85 4.55 17.67 3.87
CA PHE A 85 3.24 17.02 3.94
C PHE A 85 2.18 18.12 4.09
N ASP A 86 1.81 18.79 3.00
CA ASP A 86 1.05 20.04 3.02
C ASP A 86 -0.26 20.02 2.22
N GLU A 87 -0.52 18.94 1.42
CA GLU A 87 -1.79 18.77 0.71
C GLU A 87 -2.35 17.34 0.74
N PRO A 88 -3.65 17.15 0.39
CA PRO A 88 -4.29 15.83 0.44
C PRO A 88 -3.66 14.77 -0.47
N MET A 89 -3.05 15.15 -1.61
CA MET A 89 -2.42 14.21 -2.53
C MET A 89 -1.16 13.60 -1.95
N ASP A 90 -0.40 14.34 -1.13
CA ASP A 90 0.80 13.84 -0.45
C ASP A 90 0.49 12.62 0.40
N ALA A 91 -0.69 12.61 1.04
CA ALA A 91 -1.12 11.46 1.82
C ALA A 91 -1.31 10.20 0.95
N ILE A 92 -1.76 10.34 -0.30
CA ILE A 92 -1.80 9.23 -1.26
C ILE A 92 -0.38 8.84 -1.67
N VAL A 93 0.48 9.82 -2.01
CA VAL A 93 1.87 9.56 -2.43
C VAL A 93 2.60 8.80 -1.33
N TYR A 94 2.69 9.35 -0.13
CA TYR A 94 3.43 8.73 0.97
C TYR A 94 2.80 7.43 1.47
N GLY A 95 1.47 7.35 1.52
CA GLY A 95 0.75 6.11 1.87
C GLY A 95 1.08 4.97 0.89
N THR A 96 1.12 5.30 -0.41
CA THR A 96 1.47 4.33 -1.45
C THR A 96 2.96 3.96 -1.39
N LEU A 97 3.85 4.92 -1.15
CA LEU A 97 5.29 4.67 -1.00
C LEU A 97 5.60 3.73 0.16
N ILE A 98 4.99 3.95 1.34
CA ILE A 98 5.12 3.04 2.49
C ILE A 98 4.63 1.65 2.12
N SER A 99 3.44 1.56 1.52
CA SER A 99 2.84 0.27 1.17
C SER A 99 3.65 -0.50 0.12
N LEU A 100 4.20 0.20 -0.88
CA LEU A 100 5.02 -0.44 -1.91
C LEU A 100 6.44 -0.76 -1.42
N GLY A 101 7.02 0.05 -0.54
CA GLY A 101 8.27 -0.30 0.15
C GLY A 101 8.11 -1.58 0.95
N PHE A 102 7.04 -1.65 1.75
CA PHE A 102 6.67 -2.86 2.49
C PHE A 102 6.52 -4.07 1.57
N ALA A 103 5.68 -3.94 0.54
CA ALA A 103 5.42 -5.02 -0.41
C ALA A 103 6.68 -5.47 -1.17
N THR A 104 7.64 -4.58 -1.41
CA THR A 104 8.90 -4.93 -2.06
C THR A 104 9.71 -5.90 -1.20
N LEU A 105 9.92 -5.61 0.07
CA LEU A 105 10.66 -6.50 0.96
C LEU A 105 9.90 -7.80 1.23
N GLU A 106 8.60 -7.72 1.44
CA GLU A 106 7.73 -8.90 1.57
C GLU A 106 7.80 -9.78 0.31
N ASN A 107 7.80 -9.16 -0.89
CA ASN A 107 7.91 -9.89 -2.15
C ASN A 107 9.23 -10.66 -2.26
N PHE A 108 10.35 -10.07 -1.80
CA PHE A 108 11.61 -10.80 -1.67
C PHE A 108 11.47 -12.03 -0.78
N GLN A 109 10.85 -11.89 0.39
CA GLN A 109 10.67 -13.01 1.32
C GLN A 109 9.88 -14.16 0.68
N TYR A 110 8.76 -13.85 0.01
CA TYR A 110 7.93 -14.87 -0.63
C TYR A 110 8.62 -15.52 -1.83
N VAL A 111 9.24 -14.73 -2.69
CA VAL A 111 9.83 -15.20 -3.95
C VAL A 111 11.04 -16.09 -3.68
N TYR A 112 11.96 -15.65 -2.81
CA TYR A 112 13.20 -16.39 -2.59
C TYR A 112 13.07 -17.58 -1.61
N ASN A 113 11.93 -17.69 -0.92
CA ASN A 113 11.59 -18.89 -0.15
C ASN A 113 10.69 -19.87 -0.91
N ALA A 114 10.31 -19.58 -2.16
CA ALA A 114 9.42 -20.42 -2.95
C ALA A 114 10.17 -21.51 -3.72
N GLY A 115 9.52 -22.65 -3.91
CA GLY A 115 10.04 -23.73 -4.78
C GLY A 115 10.08 -23.35 -6.27
N ASN A 116 9.27 -22.37 -6.71
CA ASN A 116 9.30 -21.79 -8.06
C ASN A 116 9.29 -20.27 -7.94
N PRO A 117 10.45 -19.63 -7.80
CA PRO A 117 10.57 -18.18 -7.60
C PRO A 117 9.97 -17.34 -8.73
N ASP A 118 10.18 -17.72 -10.00
CA ASP A 118 9.67 -16.95 -11.15
C ASP A 118 8.15 -16.94 -11.18
N PHE A 119 7.51 -18.08 -10.96
CA PHE A 119 6.05 -18.17 -10.89
C PHE A 119 5.49 -17.29 -9.77
N ILE A 120 6.07 -17.35 -8.58
CA ILE A 120 5.62 -16.54 -7.43
C ILE A 120 5.86 -15.06 -7.70
N ALA A 121 6.99 -14.67 -8.29
CA ALA A 121 7.26 -13.29 -8.66
C ALA A 121 6.23 -12.75 -9.66
N ILE A 122 5.89 -13.53 -10.71
CA ILE A 122 4.84 -13.16 -11.66
C ILE A 122 3.49 -13.04 -10.97
N LEU A 123 3.07 -14.05 -10.21
CA LEU A 123 1.78 -14.05 -9.51
C LEU A 123 1.64 -12.83 -8.61
N ARG A 124 2.64 -12.56 -7.78
CA ARG A 124 2.61 -11.44 -6.83
C ARG A 124 2.68 -10.07 -7.52
N SER A 125 3.30 -9.98 -8.70
CA SER A 125 3.31 -8.75 -9.50
C SER A 125 1.90 -8.31 -9.93
N PHE A 126 1.00 -9.26 -10.17
CA PHE A 126 -0.38 -8.99 -10.60
C PHE A 126 -1.41 -9.08 -9.47
N THR A 127 -1.01 -9.51 -8.29
CA THR A 127 -1.94 -9.72 -7.16
C THR A 127 -1.51 -8.93 -5.92
N ALA A 128 -0.48 -9.34 -5.20
CA ALA A 128 -0.06 -8.74 -3.93
C ALA A 128 0.45 -7.30 -4.11
N ILE A 129 1.25 -7.02 -5.15
CA ILE A 129 1.77 -5.67 -5.39
C ILE A 129 0.63 -4.67 -5.66
N PRO A 130 -0.34 -4.92 -6.57
CA PRO A 130 -1.53 -4.08 -6.72
C PRO A 130 -2.38 -3.96 -5.44
N LEU A 131 -2.52 -5.04 -4.66
CA LEU A 131 -3.21 -5.01 -3.38
C LEU A 131 -2.62 -3.94 -2.46
N HIS A 132 -1.30 -4.02 -2.18
CA HIS A 132 -0.62 -3.08 -1.29
C HIS A 132 -0.68 -1.64 -1.81
N ALA A 133 -0.46 -1.43 -3.12
CA ALA A 133 -0.58 -0.11 -3.73
C ALA A 133 -1.96 0.50 -3.50
N CYS A 134 -3.02 -0.27 -3.74
CA CYS A 134 -4.40 0.19 -3.58
C CYS A 134 -4.76 0.43 -2.11
N CYS A 135 -4.30 -0.40 -1.18
CA CYS A 135 -4.47 -0.16 0.26
C CYS A 135 -3.78 1.15 0.67
N GLY A 136 -2.56 1.41 0.18
CA GLY A 136 -1.86 2.68 0.41
C GLY A 136 -2.60 3.90 -0.13
N ILE A 137 -3.15 3.81 -1.35
CA ILE A 137 -3.96 4.87 -1.96
C ILE A 137 -5.22 5.16 -1.12
N ILE A 138 -5.96 4.12 -0.72
CA ILE A 138 -7.19 4.27 0.07
C ILE A 138 -6.88 4.84 1.45
N MET A 139 -5.86 4.31 2.12
CA MET A 139 -5.38 4.81 3.41
C MET A 139 -5.01 6.29 3.30
N GLY A 140 -4.19 6.64 2.31
CA GLY A 140 -3.76 8.02 2.06
C GLY A 140 -4.93 8.95 1.75
N TYR A 141 -5.86 8.54 0.90
CA TYR A 141 -7.02 9.37 0.55
C TYR A 141 -7.81 9.81 1.78
N TYR A 142 -8.25 8.86 2.60
CA TYR A 142 -9.04 9.19 3.79
C TYR A 142 -8.22 9.89 4.87
N PHE A 143 -6.92 9.57 4.97
CA PHE A 143 -6.02 10.27 5.88
C PHE A 143 -5.82 11.73 5.44
N GLY A 144 -5.65 11.99 4.15
CA GLY A 144 -5.55 13.34 3.58
C GLY A 144 -6.82 14.16 3.83
N LEU A 145 -8.01 13.57 3.65
CA LEU A 145 -9.26 14.24 4.02
C LEU A 145 -9.29 14.62 5.50
N TYR A 146 -8.88 13.70 6.38
CA TYR A 146 -8.82 13.98 7.82
C TYR A 146 -7.86 15.12 8.16
N ILE A 147 -6.69 15.17 7.56
CA ILE A 147 -5.68 16.18 7.90
C ILE A 147 -6.01 17.55 7.30
N PHE A 148 -6.41 17.59 6.03
CA PHE A 148 -6.43 18.83 5.24
C PHE A 148 -7.83 19.41 5.00
N LYS A 149 -8.91 18.63 5.25
CA LYS A 149 -10.26 19.13 4.99
C LYS A 149 -11.06 19.41 6.25
N ASP A 150 -11.52 18.37 6.92
CA ASP A 150 -12.59 18.52 7.92
C ASP A 150 -12.21 18.05 9.33
N ARG A 151 -11.01 17.50 9.52
CA ARG A 151 -10.58 16.87 10.78
C ARG A 151 -11.58 15.83 11.31
N ASN A 152 -12.45 15.30 10.45
CA ASN A 152 -13.46 14.34 10.82
C ASN A 152 -12.82 12.98 11.16
N LYS A 153 -12.97 12.56 12.42
CA LYS A 153 -12.44 11.28 12.91
C LYS A 153 -12.97 10.07 12.15
N LEU A 154 -14.14 10.20 11.50
CA LEU A 154 -14.66 9.14 10.64
C LEU A 154 -13.76 8.90 9.42
N ASN A 155 -13.14 9.95 8.86
CA ASN A 155 -12.17 9.79 7.78
C ASN A 155 -10.90 9.10 8.28
N LEU A 156 -10.43 9.42 9.49
CA LEU A 156 -9.31 8.72 10.11
C LEU A 156 -9.63 7.23 10.32
N PHE A 157 -10.83 6.91 10.80
CA PHE A 157 -11.30 5.52 10.94
C PHE A 157 -11.35 4.81 9.57
N LYS A 158 -11.96 5.45 8.55
CA LYS A 158 -12.05 4.88 7.19
C LYS A 158 -10.69 4.60 6.59
N SER A 159 -9.69 5.46 6.85
CA SER A 159 -8.31 5.30 6.37
C SER A 159 -7.74 3.94 6.75
N LEU A 160 -7.85 3.54 8.01
CA LEU A 160 -7.35 2.26 8.49
C LEU A 160 -8.33 1.11 8.18
N PHE A 161 -9.62 1.32 8.42
CA PHE A 161 -10.65 0.28 8.28
C PHE A 161 -10.72 -0.31 6.87
N PHE A 162 -10.76 0.52 5.83
CA PHE A 162 -10.82 0.01 4.46
C PHE A 162 -9.54 -0.69 4.04
N ALA A 163 -8.36 -0.17 4.41
CA ALA A 163 -7.10 -0.83 4.11
C ALA A 163 -7.03 -2.23 4.74
N ILE A 164 -7.34 -2.34 6.05
CA ILE A 164 -7.41 -3.63 6.74
C ILE A 164 -8.45 -4.56 6.11
N SER A 165 -9.67 -4.05 5.88
CA SER A 165 -10.77 -4.90 5.38
C SER A 165 -10.46 -5.49 4.01
N PHE A 166 -9.95 -4.70 3.08
CA PHE A 166 -9.61 -5.20 1.74
C PHE A 166 -8.43 -6.16 1.79
N HIS A 167 -7.38 -5.84 2.54
CA HIS A 167 -6.21 -6.70 2.67
C HIS A 167 -6.60 -8.04 3.33
N ALA A 168 -7.29 -8.00 4.46
CA ALA A 168 -7.76 -9.20 5.14
C ALA A 168 -8.67 -10.06 4.27
N THR A 169 -9.62 -9.45 3.56
CA THR A 169 -10.53 -10.17 2.66
C THR A 169 -9.78 -10.80 1.48
N TYR A 170 -8.81 -10.09 0.90
CA TYR A 170 -7.94 -10.65 -0.14
C TYR A 170 -7.18 -11.87 0.38
N ASN A 171 -6.50 -11.79 1.51
CA ASN A 171 -5.75 -12.90 2.10
C ASN A 171 -6.65 -14.07 2.49
N TYR A 172 -7.85 -13.79 2.99
CA TYR A 172 -8.85 -14.82 3.29
C TYR A 172 -9.21 -15.64 2.06
N PHE A 173 -9.46 -14.99 0.92
CA PHE A 173 -9.81 -15.70 -0.32
C PHE A 173 -8.58 -16.24 -1.05
N ALA A 174 -7.41 -15.66 -0.93
CA ALA A 174 -6.17 -16.16 -1.53
C ALA A 174 -5.85 -17.60 -1.09
N THR A 175 -6.24 -17.95 0.14
CA THR A 175 -6.04 -19.31 0.69
C THR A 175 -7.23 -20.26 0.47
N ARG A 176 -8.40 -19.78 -0.03
CA ARG A 176 -9.63 -20.56 -0.11
C ARG A 176 -10.28 -20.57 -1.49
N ASN A 177 -10.27 -19.45 -2.19
CA ASN A 177 -10.99 -19.32 -3.46
C ASN A 177 -10.35 -18.23 -4.33
N VAL A 178 -9.52 -18.68 -5.27
CA VAL A 178 -8.77 -17.80 -6.18
C VAL A 178 -9.69 -16.88 -7.00
N LEU A 179 -10.86 -17.34 -7.42
CA LEU A 179 -11.81 -16.52 -8.18
C LEU A 179 -12.32 -15.35 -7.33
N LEU A 180 -12.72 -15.61 -6.09
CA LEU A 180 -13.17 -14.56 -5.17
C LEU A 180 -12.04 -13.61 -4.81
N MET A 181 -10.80 -14.08 -4.66
CA MET A 181 -9.62 -13.24 -4.48
C MET A 181 -9.46 -12.23 -5.63
N PHE A 182 -9.58 -12.68 -6.90
CA PHE A 182 -9.51 -11.78 -8.06
C PHE A 182 -10.68 -10.79 -8.10
N ILE A 183 -11.90 -11.21 -7.74
CA ILE A 183 -13.04 -10.30 -7.65
C ILE A 183 -12.78 -9.19 -6.62
N VAL A 184 -12.29 -9.54 -5.43
CA VAL A 184 -11.91 -8.57 -4.39
C VAL A 184 -10.85 -7.60 -4.92
N LEU A 185 -9.82 -8.11 -5.61
CA LEU A 185 -8.75 -7.29 -6.18
C LEU A 185 -9.28 -6.31 -7.24
N ILE A 186 -10.18 -6.74 -8.12
CA ILE A 186 -10.79 -5.87 -9.15
C ILE A 186 -11.62 -4.76 -8.49
N ILE A 187 -12.42 -5.09 -7.47
CA ILE A 187 -13.19 -4.09 -6.72
C ILE A 187 -12.25 -3.09 -6.05
N LEU A 188 -11.21 -3.58 -5.39
CA LEU A 188 -10.21 -2.76 -4.72
C LEU A 188 -9.50 -1.80 -5.68
N ILE A 189 -9.01 -2.30 -6.82
CA ILE A 189 -8.36 -1.47 -7.85
C ILE A 189 -9.32 -0.40 -8.37
N SER A 190 -10.57 -0.76 -8.65
CA SER A 190 -11.59 0.18 -9.13
C SER A 190 -11.87 1.28 -8.11
N PHE A 191 -11.96 0.91 -6.84
CA PHE A 191 -12.17 1.84 -5.74
C PHE A 191 -10.97 2.78 -5.53
N ALA A 192 -9.75 2.25 -5.45
CA ALA A 192 -8.53 3.04 -5.30
C ALA A 192 -8.34 4.02 -6.47
N ARG A 193 -8.57 3.58 -7.72
CA ARG A 193 -8.52 4.44 -8.92
C ARG A 193 -9.52 5.59 -8.85
N LYS A 194 -10.74 5.32 -8.39
CA LYS A 194 -11.77 6.36 -8.21
C LYS A 194 -11.30 7.41 -7.20
N LEU A 195 -10.80 6.99 -6.03
CA LEU A 195 -10.35 7.89 -4.98
C LEU A 195 -9.15 8.74 -5.43
N HIS A 196 -8.14 8.12 -6.05
CA HIS A 196 -7.00 8.83 -6.62
C HIS A 196 -7.43 9.87 -7.66
N LYS A 197 -8.34 9.50 -8.58
CA LYS A 197 -8.88 10.43 -9.59
C LYS A 197 -9.59 11.63 -8.97
N LEU A 198 -10.33 11.46 -7.87
CA LEU A 198 -11.00 12.55 -7.18
C LEU A 198 -10.02 13.62 -6.69
N LEU A 199 -8.94 13.23 -6.00
CA LEU A 199 -7.93 14.20 -5.55
C LEU A 199 -7.15 14.81 -6.71
N LYS A 200 -6.84 14.04 -7.75
CA LYS A 200 -6.18 14.58 -8.94
C LYS A 200 -7.02 15.66 -9.63
N ILE A 201 -8.33 15.48 -9.76
CA ILE A 201 -9.23 16.49 -10.30
C ILE A 201 -9.25 17.73 -9.39
N GLU A 202 -9.23 17.53 -8.07
CA GLU A 202 -9.19 18.64 -7.12
C GLU A 202 -7.91 19.47 -7.22
N GLN A 203 -6.74 18.82 -7.35
CA GLN A 203 -5.49 19.53 -7.59
C GLN A 203 -5.54 20.38 -8.88
N LEU A 204 -6.15 19.84 -9.95
CA LEU A 204 -6.30 20.57 -11.22
C LEU A 204 -7.25 21.77 -11.11
N SER A 205 -8.29 21.68 -10.28
CA SER A 205 -9.27 22.77 -10.11
C SER A 205 -8.76 23.95 -9.29
N LYS A 206 -7.72 23.78 -8.48
CA LYS A 206 -7.10 24.86 -7.68
C LYS A 206 -6.28 25.85 -8.51
N GLN A 207 -6.15 25.65 -9.83
CA GLN A 207 -5.39 26.52 -10.74
C GLN A 207 -6.25 27.50 -11.55
N ASN A 208 -7.56 27.29 -11.60
CA ASN A 208 -8.50 28.18 -12.27
C ASN A 208 -9.18 29.10 -11.26
#